data_fcb116c5acdceadc84412d1e242cbc2c
#
_entry.id   fcb116c5acdceadc84412d1e242cbc2c
#
_cell.length_a   1.000
_cell.length_b   1.000
_cell.length_c   1.000
_cell.angle_alpha   90.00
_cell.angle_beta   90.00
_cell.angle_gamma   90.00
#
_symmetry.space_group_name_H-M   'P 1'
#
loop_
_entity.id
_entity.type
_entity.pdbx_description
1 polymer ?
#
loop_
_entity_poly.entity_id
_entity_poly.type
_entity_poly.pdbx_seq_one_letter_code
_entity_poly.pdbx_strand_id
1 'polypeptide(L)'
;TMPIAWKGTVSQYAGRLNRIYEDKQEVVVYDYVDIHVPVLERMYYKRLAAYSSLGYSVQAFPSEPDPKIGTIFNQQSFLPVLSHDMEQATKEILIFSPYLSKGRVNQMKRLFLTALQQGEDVVVFTRPPESFSNASRQKVVDIIADLKNSNVKVIVKEQIHQKFAIIDRRIVWYGSINLLSYGRSEESMMRFENREIAEELLMEVEKDIL
;
A
#
# COMPACT_ATOMS: atom_id res chain seq x y z
N THR A 1 -3.91 -4.30 22.62
CA THR A 1 -5.31 -3.89 22.89
C THR A 1 -6.21 -4.59 21.88
N MET A 2 -7.30 -5.24 22.36
CA MET A 2 -8.27 -5.85 21.45
C MET A 2 -9.03 -4.76 20.68
N PRO A 3 -9.24 -4.90 19.37
CA PRO A 3 -9.99 -3.93 18.60
C PRO A 3 -11.47 -3.93 19.04
N ILE A 4 -11.98 -2.76 19.39
CA ILE A 4 -13.36 -2.55 19.85
C ILE A 4 -14.19 -2.07 18.67
N ALA A 5 -15.37 -2.63 18.45
CA ALA A 5 -16.27 -2.22 17.38
C ALA A 5 -17.69 -1.93 17.87
N TRP A 6 -17.97 -2.13 19.15
CA TRP A 6 -19.31 -2.02 19.69
C TRP A 6 -19.61 -0.60 20.14
N LYS A 7 -20.67 -0.02 19.56
CA LYS A 7 -21.08 1.38 19.84
C LYS A 7 -21.18 1.68 21.33
N GLY A 8 -21.74 0.77 22.14
CA GLY A 8 -21.88 0.93 23.58
C GLY A 8 -20.55 1.05 24.31
N THR A 9 -19.56 0.25 23.94
CA THR A 9 -18.23 0.27 24.55
C THR A 9 -17.47 1.55 24.19
N VAL A 10 -17.53 1.97 22.91
CA VAL A 10 -16.94 3.23 22.46
C VAL A 10 -17.55 4.41 23.20
N SER A 11 -18.90 4.42 23.33
CA SER A 11 -19.62 5.49 24.06
C SER A 11 -19.25 5.54 25.54
N GLN A 12 -19.03 4.40 26.19
CA GLN A 12 -18.59 4.35 27.59
C GLN A 12 -17.17 4.93 27.76
N TYR A 13 -16.23 4.56 26.91
CA TYR A 13 -14.86 5.08 27.00
C TYR A 13 -14.80 6.59 26.68
N ALA A 14 -15.39 6.99 25.57
CA ALA A 14 -15.41 8.39 25.16
C ALA A 14 -16.25 9.25 26.15
N GLY A 15 -17.36 8.73 26.68
CA GLY A 15 -18.16 9.42 27.69
C GLY A 15 -17.44 9.66 29.00
N ARG A 16 -16.50 8.78 29.38
CA ARG A 16 -15.64 9.03 30.57
C ARG A 16 -14.65 10.16 30.31
N LEU A 17 -14.18 10.31 29.09
CA LEU A 17 -13.28 11.38 28.69
C LEU A 17 -14.01 12.73 28.64
N ASN A 18 -15.32 12.75 28.39
CA ASN A 18 -16.12 13.97 28.33
C ASN A 18 -16.54 14.52 29.71
N ARG A 19 -16.11 13.92 30.82
CA ARG A 19 -16.38 14.51 32.16
C ARG A 19 -15.70 15.86 32.25
N ILE A 20 -16.48 16.85 32.74
CA ILE A 20 -16.03 18.22 32.85
C ILE A 20 -15.07 18.35 34.04
N TYR A 21 -13.90 18.92 33.78
CA TYR A 21 -12.94 19.39 34.79
C TYR A 21 -12.65 20.87 34.49
N GLU A 22 -12.36 21.64 35.51
CA GLU A 22 -12.27 23.11 35.43
C GLU A 22 -11.28 23.65 34.39
N ASP A 23 -10.22 22.93 34.05
CA ASP A 23 -9.19 23.37 33.09
C ASP A 23 -9.24 22.62 31.73
N LYS A 24 -10.29 21.89 31.45
CA LYS A 24 -10.37 21.07 30.26
C LYS A 24 -10.88 21.85 29.06
N GLN A 25 -10.01 22.09 28.06
CA GLN A 25 -10.35 22.84 26.85
C GLN A 25 -10.84 21.93 25.72
N GLU A 26 -10.27 20.69 25.59
CA GLU A 26 -10.65 19.76 24.53
C GLU A 26 -10.51 18.30 24.97
N VAL A 27 -11.10 17.41 24.21
CA VAL A 27 -10.94 15.95 24.35
C VAL A 27 -10.48 15.38 23.03
N VAL A 28 -9.34 14.76 23.03
CA VAL A 28 -8.77 14.09 21.84
C VAL A 28 -8.77 12.60 22.04
N VAL A 29 -9.28 11.87 21.06
CA VAL A 29 -9.24 10.39 21.00
C VAL A 29 -8.40 9.98 19.82
N TYR A 30 -7.28 9.32 20.08
CA TYR A 30 -6.45 8.71 19.04
C TYR A 30 -6.97 7.31 18.73
N ASP A 31 -7.50 7.12 17.54
CA ASP A 31 -8.00 5.82 17.07
C ASP A 31 -7.07 5.28 15.96
N TYR A 32 -6.38 4.19 16.29
CA TYR A 32 -5.48 3.53 15.35
C TYR A 32 -6.23 2.42 14.62
N VAL A 33 -6.14 2.43 13.30
CA VAL A 33 -6.76 1.42 12.44
C VAL A 33 -5.73 0.88 11.46
N ASP A 34 -5.70 -0.44 11.31
CA ASP A 34 -5.03 -1.08 10.19
C ASP A 34 -6.01 -1.21 9.04
N ILE A 35 -5.95 -0.26 8.11
CA ILE A 35 -6.81 -0.21 6.92
C ILE A 35 -6.53 -1.36 5.94
N HIS A 36 -5.39 -2.04 6.06
CA HIS A 36 -5.02 -3.18 5.23
C HIS A 36 -5.68 -4.49 5.70
N VAL A 37 -6.30 -4.48 6.88
CA VAL A 37 -7.06 -5.61 7.41
C VAL A 37 -8.55 -5.30 7.32
N PRO A 38 -9.29 -5.91 6.37
CA PRO A 38 -10.69 -5.55 6.08
C PRO A 38 -11.65 -5.65 7.29
N VAL A 39 -11.33 -6.53 8.25
CA VAL A 39 -12.11 -6.65 9.49
C VAL A 39 -11.88 -5.44 10.38
N LEU A 40 -10.63 -4.99 10.54
CA LEU A 40 -10.28 -3.83 11.37
C LEU A 40 -10.79 -2.53 10.76
N GLU A 41 -10.71 -2.41 9.44
CA GLU A 41 -11.30 -1.28 8.69
C GLU A 41 -12.81 -1.17 8.93
N ARG A 42 -13.57 -2.27 8.80
CA ARG A 42 -15.02 -2.30 9.10
C ARG A 42 -15.32 -1.94 10.55
N MET A 43 -14.48 -2.37 11.48
CA MET A 43 -14.61 -2.02 12.90
C MET A 43 -14.36 -0.53 13.13
N TYR A 44 -13.41 0.06 12.42
CA TYR A 44 -13.13 1.49 12.44
C TYR A 44 -14.33 2.32 11.99
N TYR A 45 -14.95 2.01 10.85
CA TYR A 45 -16.15 2.73 10.39
C TYR A 45 -17.31 2.67 11.40
N LYS A 46 -17.45 1.56 12.12
CA LYS A 46 -18.45 1.47 13.21
C LYS A 46 -18.09 2.40 14.39
N ARG A 47 -16.81 2.54 14.71
CA ARG A 47 -16.35 3.46 15.75
C ARG A 47 -16.55 4.92 15.34
N LEU A 48 -16.26 5.27 14.08
CA LEU A 48 -16.51 6.62 13.55
C LEU A 48 -17.96 7.06 13.73
N ALA A 49 -18.91 6.17 13.41
CA ALA A 49 -20.34 6.44 13.61
C ALA A 49 -20.67 6.69 15.11
N ALA A 50 -20.01 5.98 16.02
CA ALA A 50 -20.17 6.20 17.46
C ALA A 50 -19.54 7.54 17.90
N TYR A 51 -18.34 7.87 17.45
CA TYR A 51 -17.70 9.15 17.75
C TYR A 51 -18.51 10.35 17.24
N SER A 52 -18.99 10.29 16.00
CA SER A 52 -19.88 11.33 15.45
C SER A 52 -21.13 11.53 16.28
N SER A 53 -21.76 10.43 16.78
CA SER A 53 -22.94 10.52 17.64
C SER A 53 -22.68 11.14 19.02
N LEU A 54 -21.40 11.26 19.42
CA LEU A 54 -20.95 11.89 20.67
C LEU A 54 -20.42 13.31 20.46
N GLY A 55 -20.51 13.83 19.24
CA GLY A 55 -20.06 15.19 18.89
C GLY A 55 -18.58 15.32 18.55
N TYR A 56 -17.84 14.20 18.39
CA TYR A 56 -16.46 14.27 17.93
C TYR A 56 -16.39 14.56 16.44
N SER A 57 -15.51 15.46 16.04
CA SER A 57 -15.11 15.65 14.65
C SER A 57 -13.86 14.81 14.37
N VAL A 58 -13.83 14.18 13.20
CA VAL A 58 -12.64 13.45 12.74
C VAL A 58 -11.67 14.48 12.17
N GLN A 59 -10.54 14.64 12.83
CA GLN A 59 -9.38 15.31 12.23
C GLN A 59 -8.50 14.19 11.65
N ALA A 60 -8.40 14.13 10.33
CA ALA A 60 -7.31 13.39 9.73
C ALA A 60 -6.04 14.16 10.11
N PHE A 61 -5.24 13.60 11.01
CA PHE A 61 -3.87 14.06 11.10
C PHE A 61 -3.24 13.71 9.75
N PRO A 62 -2.69 14.69 9.03
CA PRO A 62 -1.74 14.37 8.01
C PRO A 62 -0.65 13.60 8.77
N SER A 63 -0.59 12.29 8.58
CA SER A 63 0.61 11.56 8.90
C SER A 63 1.65 12.07 7.91
N GLU A 64 2.26 13.22 8.21
CA GLU A 64 3.56 13.46 7.63
C GLU A 64 4.36 12.21 7.96
N PRO A 65 4.90 11.51 6.97
CA PRO A 65 5.73 10.36 7.24
C PRO A 65 6.81 10.87 8.19
N ASP A 66 6.85 10.30 9.40
CA ASP A 66 7.90 10.64 10.37
C ASP A 66 9.23 10.54 9.59
N PRO A 67 9.99 11.64 9.45
CA PRO A 67 11.26 11.62 8.73
C PRO A 67 12.26 10.59 9.30
N LYS A 68 11.90 9.95 10.41
CA LYS A 68 12.58 8.79 11.00
C LYS A 68 12.01 7.43 10.58
N ILE A 69 11.04 7.35 9.64
CA ILE A 69 10.68 6.07 9.04
C ILE A 69 11.92 5.52 8.37
N GLY A 70 12.38 4.36 8.88
CA GLY A 70 13.62 3.76 8.45
C GLY A 70 13.71 3.63 6.93
N THR A 71 14.91 3.73 6.39
CA THR A 71 15.18 3.53 4.95
C THR A 71 15.08 2.05 4.57
N ILE A 72 15.07 1.13 5.55
CA ILE A 72 15.08 -0.32 5.33
C ILE A 72 13.85 -0.94 5.98
N PHE A 73 13.12 -1.72 5.22
CA PHE A 73 11.87 -2.38 5.59
C PHE A 73 11.97 -3.88 5.36
N ASN A 74 11.28 -4.65 6.20
CA ASN A 74 11.09 -6.09 6.04
C ASN A 74 9.69 -6.41 5.51
N GLN A 75 9.37 -7.71 5.38
CA GLN A 75 8.08 -8.22 4.90
C GLN A 75 6.85 -7.70 5.68
N GLN A 76 7.01 -7.36 6.96
CA GLN A 76 5.90 -6.89 7.80
C GLN A 76 5.74 -5.37 7.76
N SER A 77 6.83 -4.62 7.54
CA SER A 77 6.83 -3.16 7.70
C SER A 77 6.78 -2.37 6.38
N PHE A 78 7.11 -2.98 5.21
CA PHE A 78 7.20 -2.24 3.96
C PHE A 78 5.85 -1.81 3.40
N LEU A 79 4.84 -2.69 3.49
CA LEU A 79 3.59 -2.50 2.76
C LEU A 79 2.78 -1.27 3.20
N PRO A 80 2.65 -0.95 4.50
CA PRO A 80 1.95 0.27 4.91
C PRO A 80 2.59 1.55 4.34
N VAL A 81 3.93 1.61 4.35
CA VAL A 81 4.66 2.78 3.86
C VAL A 81 4.64 2.86 2.33
N LEU A 82 4.80 1.73 1.63
CA LEU A 82 4.63 1.68 0.17
C LEU A 82 3.21 2.10 -0.23
N SER A 83 2.19 1.62 0.49
CA SER A 83 0.79 2.00 0.22
C SER A 83 0.58 3.49 0.37
N HIS A 84 1.16 4.10 1.41
CA HIS A 84 1.10 5.54 1.61
C HIS A 84 1.77 6.30 0.47
N ASP A 85 2.99 5.89 0.07
CA ASP A 85 3.67 6.52 -1.06
C ASP A 85 2.85 6.43 -2.36
N MET A 86 2.17 5.29 -2.59
CA MET A 86 1.29 5.11 -3.76
C MET A 86 0.01 5.96 -3.67
N GLU A 87 -0.56 6.17 -2.49
CA GLU A 87 -1.71 7.04 -2.27
C GLU A 87 -1.38 8.53 -2.48
N GLN A 88 -0.10 8.89 -2.36
CA GLN A 88 0.40 10.24 -2.60
C GLN A 88 0.97 10.44 -4.02
N ALA A 89 0.90 9.42 -4.88
CA ALA A 89 1.32 9.54 -6.26
C ALA A 89 0.49 10.61 -6.99
N THR A 90 1.10 11.26 -7.97
CA THR A 90 0.47 12.35 -8.75
C THR A 90 0.63 12.19 -10.25
N LYS A 91 1.45 11.22 -10.70
CA LYS A 91 1.76 11.01 -12.11
C LYS A 91 1.76 9.55 -12.50
N GLU A 92 2.63 8.75 -11.89
CA GLU A 92 2.82 7.36 -12.30
C GLU A 92 3.28 6.47 -11.16
N ILE A 93 2.89 5.21 -11.24
CA ILE A 93 3.33 4.12 -10.36
C ILE A 93 3.87 3.00 -11.25
N LEU A 94 5.17 2.73 -11.16
CA LEU A 94 5.86 1.68 -11.90
C LEU A 94 6.29 0.58 -10.94
N ILE A 95 5.85 -0.66 -11.17
CA ILE A 95 6.15 -1.80 -10.29
C ILE A 95 6.84 -2.90 -11.09
N PHE A 96 8.04 -3.27 -10.65
CA PHE A 96 8.82 -4.38 -11.18
C PHE A 96 8.76 -5.54 -10.19
N SER A 97 7.94 -6.55 -10.52
CA SER A 97 7.72 -7.73 -9.68
C SER A 97 7.73 -8.99 -10.54
N PRO A 98 8.83 -9.75 -10.54
CA PRO A 98 8.95 -10.98 -11.33
C PRO A 98 7.86 -12.01 -11.03
N TYR A 99 7.33 -12.01 -9.82
CA TYR A 99 6.33 -12.97 -9.38
C TYR A 99 5.04 -12.26 -8.95
N LEU A 100 3.91 -12.87 -9.31
CA LEU A 100 2.57 -12.41 -8.98
C LEU A 100 1.85 -13.46 -8.14
N SER A 101 1.15 -13.04 -7.11
CA SER A 101 0.19 -13.87 -6.38
C SER A 101 -1.16 -13.18 -6.27
N LYS A 102 -2.24 -13.93 -6.42
CA LYS A 102 -3.61 -13.40 -6.38
C LYS A 102 -3.90 -12.62 -5.10
N GLY A 103 -3.43 -13.13 -3.94
CA GLY A 103 -3.65 -12.49 -2.66
C GLY A 103 -2.98 -11.12 -2.56
N ARG A 104 -1.70 -11.01 -2.97
CA ARG A 104 -0.96 -9.74 -2.92
C ARG A 104 -1.48 -8.75 -3.96
N VAL A 105 -1.74 -9.19 -5.17
CA VAL A 105 -2.31 -8.35 -6.21
C VAL A 105 -3.67 -7.79 -5.79
N ASN A 106 -4.56 -8.61 -5.23
CA ASN A 106 -5.85 -8.14 -4.72
C ASN A 106 -5.70 -7.11 -3.58
N GLN A 107 -4.70 -7.26 -2.73
CA GLN A 107 -4.39 -6.30 -1.67
C GLN A 107 -3.97 -4.94 -2.24
N MET A 108 -3.17 -4.94 -3.32
CA MET A 108 -2.68 -3.72 -3.99
C MET A 108 -3.69 -3.12 -4.96
N LYS A 109 -4.65 -3.91 -5.44
CA LYS A 109 -5.59 -3.53 -6.50
C LYS A 109 -6.38 -2.26 -6.18
N ARG A 110 -6.78 -2.05 -4.92
CA ARG A 110 -7.47 -0.82 -4.51
C ARG A 110 -6.61 0.42 -4.77
N LEU A 111 -5.33 0.36 -4.45
CA LEU A 111 -4.38 1.47 -4.67
C LEU A 111 -4.24 1.75 -6.16
N PHE A 112 -4.11 0.72 -6.98
CA PHE A 112 -4.04 0.86 -8.43
C PHE A 112 -5.29 1.53 -9.01
N LEU A 113 -6.48 1.10 -8.57
CA LEU A 113 -7.74 1.68 -9.03
C LEU A 113 -7.90 3.13 -8.60
N THR A 114 -7.48 3.49 -7.39
CA THR A 114 -7.49 4.87 -6.91
C THR A 114 -6.57 5.75 -7.74
N ALA A 115 -5.33 5.32 -7.99
CA ALA A 115 -4.37 6.03 -8.83
C ALA A 115 -4.92 6.25 -10.26
N LEU A 116 -5.44 5.21 -10.89
CA LEU A 116 -6.04 5.29 -12.23
C LEU A 116 -7.26 6.24 -12.28
N GLN A 117 -8.09 6.28 -11.23
CA GLN A 117 -9.21 7.22 -11.12
C GLN A 117 -8.76 8.67 -10.98
N GLN A 118 -7.59 8.90 -10.41
CA GLN A 118 -6.95 10.22 -10.29
C GLN A 118 -6.24 10.65 -11.59
N GLY A 119 -6.20 9.78 -12.59
CA GLY A 119 -5.58 10.05 -13.90
C GLY A 119 -4.09 9.71 -13.95
N GLU A 120 -3.60 8.93 -12.99
CA GLU A 120 -2.21 8.48 -12.93
C GLU A 120 -2.01 7.22 -13.76
N ASP A 121 -0.78 7.02 -14.23
CA ASP A 121 -0.40 5.79 -14.93
C ASP A 121 0.04 4.71 -13.94
N VAL A 122 -0.51 3.50 -14.07
CA VAL A 122 -0.08 2.33 -13.30
C VAL A 122 0.46 1.27 -14.26
N VAL A 123 1.75 0.96 -14.13
CA VAL A 123 2.46 -0.01 -14.97
C VAL A 123 3.09 -1.11 -14.12
N VAL A 124 2.79 -2.34 -14.44
CA VAL A 124 3.35 -3.53 -13.81
C VAL A 124 4.24 -4.27 -14.80
N PHE A 125 5.50 -4.47 -14.44
CA PHE A 125 6.45 -5.29 -15.18
C PHE A 125 6.58 -6.65 -14.48
N THR A 126 6.39 -7.73 -15.24
CA THR A 126 6.45 -9.08 -14.69
C THR A 126 7.01 -10.09 -15.71
N ARG A 127 7.29 -11.30 -15.27
CA ARG A 127 7.76 -12.41 -16.13
C ARG A 127 6.62 -12.97 -16.97
N PRO A 128 6.93 -13.53 -18.16
CA PRO A 128 5.93 -14.18 -18.97
C PRO A 128 5.36 -15.43 -18.26
N PRO A 129 4.06 -15.72 -18.46
CA PRO A 129 3.43 -16.90 -17.86
C PRO A 129 4.16 -18.23 -18.19
N GLU A 130 4.83 -18.28 -19.33
CA GLU A 130 5.60 -19.43 -19.81
C GLU A 130 6.80 -19.76 -18.93
N SER A 131 7.33 -18.78 -18.22
CA SER A 131 8.45 -18.96 -17.28
C SER A 131 8.06 -19.59 -15.94
N PHE A 132 6.76 -19.86 -15.74
CA PHE A 132 6.24 -20.49 -14.52
C PHE A 132 5.94 -21.98 -14.78
N SER A 133 5.91 -22.78 -13.69
CA SER A 133 5.49 -24.17 -13.78
C SER A 133 4.06 -24.30 -14.32
N ASN A 134 3.73 -25.41 -14.96
CA ASN A 134 2.40 -25.66 -15.51
C ASN A 134 1.28 -25.45 -14.49
N ALA A 135 1.50 -25.82 -13.22
CA ALA A 135 0.54 -25.64 -12.13
C ALA A 135 0.30 -24.16 -11.76
N SER A 136 1.25 -23.28 -12.04
CA SER A 136 1.16 -21.84 -11.70
C SER A 136 0.85 -20.98 -12.91
N ARG A 137 1.14 -21.45 -14.13
CA ARG A 137 0.99 -20.68 -15.37
C ARG A 137 -0.41 -20.07 -15.54
N GLN A 138 -1.44 -20.91 -15.44
CA GLN A 138 -2.82 -20.43 -15.60
C GLN A 138 -3.18 -19.36 -14.58
N LYS A 139 -2.74 -19.51 -13.32
CA LYS A 139 -2.98 -18.50 -12.28
C LYS A 139 -2.34 -17.17 -12.61
N VAL A 140 -1.13 -17.17 -13.20
CA VAL A 140 -0.44 -15.94 -13.61
C VAL A 140 -1.16 -15.30 -14.81
N VAL A 141 -1.61 -16.10 -15.77
CA VAL A 141 -2.44 -15.61 -16.90
C VAL A 141 -3.69 -14.91 -16.39
N ASP A 142 -4.41 -15.54 -15.45
CA ASP A 142 -5.64 -14.98 -14.87
C ASP A 142 -5.38 -13.65 -14.12
N ILE A 143 -4.26 -13.58 -13.37
CA ILE A 143 -3.85 -12.35 -12.67
C ILE A 143 -3.51 -11.23 -13.65
N ILE A 144 -2.75 -11.53 -14.71
CA ILE A 144 -2.41 -10.54 -15.74
C ILE A 144 -3.68 -10.04 -16.45
N ALA A 145 -4.60 -10.94 -16.77
CA ALA A 145 -5.88 -10.59 -17.39
C ALA A 145 -6.72 -9.68 -16.46
N ASP A 146 -6.78 -10.00 -15.17
CA ASP A 146 -7.51 -9.19 -14.17
C ASP A 146 -6.91 -7.79 -14.00
N LEU A 147 -5.58 -7.66 -14.01
CA LEU A 147 -4.90 -6.36 -13.97
C LEU A 147 -5.22 -5.53 -15.23
N LYS A 148 -5.11 -6.14 -16.42
CA LYS A 148 -5.41 -5.48 -17.70
C LYS A 148 -6.88 -5.04 -17.80
N ASN A 149 -7.80 -5.89 -17.34
CA ASN A 149 -9.23 -5.56 -17.28
C ASN A 149 -9.54 -4.41 -16.31
N SER A 150 -8.62 -4.14 -15.38
CA SER A 150 -8.68 -3.03 -14.44
C SER A 150 -7.93 -1.78 -14.93
N ASN A 151 -7.58 -1.71 -16.24
CA ASN A 151 -6.80 -0.66 -16.88
C ASN A 151 -5.36 -0.48 -16.38
N VAL A 152 -4.83 -1.46 -15.64
CA VAL A 152 -3.40 -1.49 -15.31
C VAL A 152 -2.61 -1.92 -16.53
N LYS A 153 -1.62 -1.15 -16.94
CA LYS A 153 -0.71 -1.52 -18.02
C LYS A 153 0.23 -2.62 -17.54
N VAL A 154 0.19 -3.80 -18.16
CA VAL A 154 1.08 -4.92 -17.82
C VAL A 154 2.05 -5.16 -18.95
N ILE A 155 3.33 -5.04 -18.67
CA ILE A 155 4.45 -5.31 -19.56
C ILE A 155 5.13 -6.62 -19.13
N VAL A 156 5.21 -7.54 -20.07
CA VAL A 156 5.84 -8.84 -19.86
C VAL A 156 7.27 -8.79 -20.37
N LYS A 157 8.24 -9.15 -19.50
CA LYS A 157 9.67 -9.11 -19.80
C LYS A 157 10.33 -10.44 -19.37
N GLU A 158 11.03 -11.11 -20.29
CA GLU A 158 11.55 -12.47 -20.07
C GLU A 158 12.59 -12.57 -18.95
N GLN A 159 13.54 -11.67 -18.90
CA GLN A 159 14.70 -11.72 -17.99
C GLN A 159 14.58 -10.79 -16.78
N ILE A 160 13.37 -10.47 -16.34
CA ILE A 160 13.19 -9.64 -15.16
C ILE A 160 13.47 -10.43 -13.88
N HIS A 161 14.44 -9.96 -13.10
CA HIS A 161 14.75 -10.45 -11.74
C HIS A 161 14.71 -9.32 -10.69
N GLN A 162 14.77 -8.08 -11.13
CA GLN A 162 14.73 -6.91 -10.27
C GLN A 162 13.37 -6.77 -9.59
N LYS A 163 13.39 -6.29 -8.36
CA LYS A 163 12.20 -6.06 -7.54
C LYS A 163 12.28 -4.65 -7.00
N PHE A 164 11.52 -3.76 -7.61
CA PHE A 164 11.48 -2.37 -7.20
C PHE A 164 10.16 -1.72 -7.61
N ALA A 165 9.86 -0.58 -7.02
CA ALA A 165 8.84 0.33 -7.50
C ALA A 165 9.41 1.74 -7.63
N ILE A 166 8.90 2.48 -8.59
CA ILE A 166 9.19 3.89 -8.78
C ILE A 166 7.85 4.64 -8.78
N ILE A 167 7.76 5.68 -7.96
CA ILE A 167 6.57 6.52 -7.84
C ILE A 167 6.97 7.94 -8.21
N ASP A 168 6.29 8.52 -9.20
CA ASP A 168 6.48 9.89 -9.69
C ASP A 168 7.92 10.22 -10.12
N ARG A 169 8.70 9.21 -10.54
CA ARG A 169 10.15 9.32 -10.82
C ARG A 169 10.93 9.97 -9.68
N ARG A 170 10.50 9.79 -8.46
CA ARG A 170 11.06 10.45 -7.27
C ARG A 170 11.29 9.50 -6.12
N ILE A 171 10.31 8.66 -5.81
CA ILE A 171 10.40 7.68 -4.73
C ILE A 171 10.76 6.33 -5.33
N VAL A 172 11.79 5.71 -4.81
CA VAL A 172 12.30 4.40 -5.24
C VAL A 172 12.22 3.42 -4.08
N TRP A 173 11.58 2.30 -4.33
CA TRP A 173 11.60 1.12 -3.48
C TRP A 173 12.41 0.04 -4.19
N TYR A 174 13.54 -0.37 -3.62
CA TYR A 174 14.44 -1.34 -4.22
C TYR A 174 14.89 -2.41 -3.22
N GLY A 175 14.85 -3.69 -3.59
CA GLY A 175 15.33 -4.74 -2.69
C GLY A 175 15.01 -6.16 -3.16
N SER A 176 14.88 -7.07 -2.20
CA SER A 176 14.65 -8.49 -2.46
C SER A 176 13.18 -8.90 -2.39
N ILE A 177 12.30 -8.08 -1.78
CA ILE A 177 10.88 -8.40 -1.63
C ILE A 177 10.16 -8.34 -2.97
N ASN A 178 9.45 -9.40 -3.35
CA ASN A 178 8.51 -9.34 -4.47
C ASN A 178 7.28 -8.55 -4.06
N LEU A 179 7.09 -7.37 -4.67
CA LEU A 179 6.03 -6.44 -4.28
C LEU A 179 4.63 -7.01 -4.51
N LEU A 180 4.45 -7.82 -5.56
CA LEU A 180 3.16 -8.40 -5.96
C LEU A 180 3.03 -9.90 -5.65
N SER A 181 3.93 -10.45 -4.83
CA SER A 181 3.79 -11.83 -4.32
C SER A 181 4.27 -11.95 -2.88
N TYR A 182 3.89 -13.04 -2.21
CA TYR A 182 4.38 -13.34 -0.87
C TYR A 182 5.66 -14.16 -0.94
N GLY A 183 6.72 -13.69 -0.27
CA GLY A 183 7.94 -14.45 -0.01
C GLY A 183 7.85 -15.25 1.29
N ARG A 184 8.71 -16.26 1.42
CA ARG A 184 8.87 -17.08 2.65
C ARG A 184 10.24 -16.90 3.31
N SER A 185 11.14 -16.18 2.65
CA SER A 185 12.50 -15.89 3.10
C SER A 185 12.56 -14.53 3.82
N GLU A 186 13.62 -14.34 4.58
CA GLU A 186 13.97 -13.03 5.10
C GLU A 186 14.40 -12.14 3.94
N GLU A 187 13.59 -11.14 3.65
CA GLU A 187 13.76 -10.21 2.55
C GLU A 187 13.61 -8.78 3.06
N SER A 188 14.24 -7.86 2.37
CA SER A 188 14.18 -6.43 2.73
C SER A 188 13.98 -5.55 1.50
N MET A 189 13.42 -4.37 1.73
CA MET A 189 13.30 -3.29 0.78
C MET A 189 13.91 -2.02 1.36
N MET A 190 14.57 -1.26 0.53
CA MET A 190 15.04 0.09 0.82
C MET A 190 14.13 1.10 0.14
N ARG A 191 13.85 2.19 0.83
CA ARG A 191 13.11 3.34 0.30
C ARG A 191 14.04 4.54 0.19
N PHE A 192 14.05 5.15 -0.97
CA PHE A 192 14.81 6.40 -1.23
C PHE A 192 13.88 7.43 -1.86
N GLU A 193 14.14 8.67 -1.59
CA GLU A 193 13.57 9.78 -2.33
C GLU A 193 14.69 10.45 -3.12
N ASN A 194 14.89 10.02 -4.36
CA ASN A 194 15.95 10.47 -5.23
C ASN A 194 15.57 10.30 -6.71
N ARG A 195 15.51 11.40 -7.46
CA ARG A 195 15.15 11.40 -8.88
C ARG A 195 16.24 10.80 -9.76
N GLU A 196 17.49 11.04 -9.45
CA GLU A 196 18.62 10.53 -10.25
C GLU A 196 18.65 9.01 -10.22
N ILE A 197 18.50 8.42 -9.03
CA ILE A 197 18.40 6.95 -8.88
C ILE A 197 17.17 6.40 -9.60
N ALA A 198 16.04 7.09 -9.55
CA ALA A 198 14.83 6.65 -10.27
C ALA A 198 15.05 6.63 -11.78
N GLU A 199 15.68 7.65 -12.34
CA GLU A 199 16.00 7.76 -13.77
C GLU A 199 17.07 6.77 -14.20
N GLU A 200 18.12 6.55 -13.41
CA GLU A 200 19.14 5.52 -13.68
C GLU A 200 18.52 4.12 -13.78
N LEU A 201 17.64 3.75 -12.81
CA LEU A 201 16.94 2.47 -12.83
C LEU A 201 16.04 2.32 -14.05
N LEU A 202 15.34 3.38 -14.47
CA LEU A 202 14.50 3.36 -15.66
C LEU A 202 15.34 3.20 -16.93
N MET A 203 16.42 3.94 -17.06
CA MET A 203 17.34 3.83 -18.22
C MET A 203 17.94 2.43 -18.34
N GLU A 204 18.27 1.78 -17.21
CA GLU A 204 18.80 0.42 -17.23
C GLU A 204 17.76 -0.59 -17.74
N VAL A 205 16.51 -0.40 -17.32
CA VAL A 205 15.41 -1.29 -17.73
C VAL A 205 14.96 -1.04 -19.17
N GLU A 206 14.98 0.21 -19.62
CA GLU A 206 14.61 0.59 -21.00
C GLU A 206 15.62 0.08 -22.03
N LYS A 207 16.91 0.01 -21.70
CA LYS A 207 17.94 -0.59 -22.59
C LYS A 207 17.64 -2.04 -22.96
N ASP A 208 16.92 -2.74 -22.11
CA ASP A 208 16.53 -4.14 -22.37
C ASP A 208 15.17 -4.28 -23.12
N ILE A 209 14.51 -3.16 -23.44
CA ILE A 209 13.22 -3.12 -24.15
C ILE A 209 13.40 -2.76 -25.63
N LEU A 210 14.57 -2.21 -25.99
CA LEU A 210 15.00 -1.89 -27.37
C LEU A 210 15.85 -3.02 -27.95
#